data_087d98311d94e07a2e7e5318e7244646
#
_entry.id   087d98311d94e07a2e7e5318e7244646
#
_cell.length_a   1.000
_cell.length_b   1.000
_cell.length_c   1.000
_cell.angle_alpha   90.00
_cell.angle_beta   90.00
_cell.angle_gamma   90.00
#
_symmetry.space_group_name_H-M   'P 1'
#
loop_
_entity.id
_entity.type
_entity.pdbx_description
1 polymer ?
#
loop_
_entity_poly.entity_id
_entity_poly.type
_entity_poly.pdbx_seq_one_letter_code
_entity_poly.pdbx_strand_id
1 'polypeptide(L)'
;MLDRAAFIRPMAHRGLHNEALGRVENTAAAFQAAIDKGYGIECDLRPAHGGLPVVFHDDTIERLIGGDGRISDLAPSAIAALRTRVGGHSIPTFEALLSLVDGRVPLLVEIKSEWNPPEIAFLAEIARRALDYPGDIALMSFDPDVMTVIRELATEIPRGIVSGSYQDEDGAPWWPDRITAERAERLSNLLEAGPAAPSFYAYELSALPTPVTRYAREVDGLPIFTWTVRTPEDVKHAKFHANAAIFEGIEL
;
A
#
# COMPACT_ATOMS: atom_id res chain seq x y z
N MET A 1 -6.66 13.15 10.74
CA MET A 1 -5.26 13.50 10.43
C MET A 1 -4.37 12.34 10.85
N LEU A 2 -3.24 12.05 10.15
CA LEU A 2 -2.35 10.93 10.50
C LEU A 2 -1.72 11.14 11.89
N ASP A 3 -1.79 10.12 12.77
CA ASP A 3 -1.03 10.13 14.02
C ASP A 3 0.47 9.91 13.72
N ARG A 4 1.25 10.98 13.84
CA ARG A 4 2.68 10.94 13.55
C ARG A 4 3.46 10.08 14.53
N ALA A 5 3.02 9.97 15.78
CA ALA A 5 3.70 9.17 16.80
C ALA A 5 3.57 7.67 16.49
N ALA A 6 2.41 7.26 15.98
CA ALA A 6 2.18 5.90 15.54
C ALA A 6 2.87 5.56 14.21
N PHE A 7 2.80 6.46 13.22
CA PHE A 7 3.16 6.14 11.84
C PHE A 7 4.58 6.53 11.40
N ILE A 8 5.27 7.49 12.06
CA ILE A 8 6.64 7.86 11.68
C ILE A 8 7.62 6.83 12.26
N ARG A 9 7.66 5.68 11.62
CA ARG A 9 8.54 4.53 11.91
C ARG A 9 8.78 3.70 10.64
N PRO A 10 9.73 2.77 10.65
CA PRO A 10 9.88 1.84 9.53
C PRO A 10 8.61 1.01 9.32
N MET A 11 8.15 0.96 8.07
CA MET A 11 6.99 0.19 7.62
C MET A 11 7.51 -0.98 6.78
N ALA A 12 7.26 -2.21 7.21
CA ALA A 12 7.65 -3.40 6.47
C ALA A 12 6.75 -3.56 5.24
N HIS A 13 7.32 -3.40 4.04
CA HIS A 13 6.63 -3.51 2.75
C HIS A 13 6.07 -4.92 2.57
N ARG A 14 4.73 -5.04 2.47
CA ARG A 14 4.01 -6.32 2.41
C ARG A 14 4.32 -7.25 3.58
N GLY A 15 4.57 -6.68 4.77
CA GLY A 15 5.11 -7.37 5.93
C GLY A 15 6.62 -7.61 5.86
N LEU A 16 7.22 -8.15 6.93
CA LEU A 16 8.65 -8.48 6.97
C LEU A 16 8.90 -9.82 6.26
N HIS A 17 8.67 -9.81 4.94
CA HIS A 17 8.78 -11.00 4.10
C HIS A 17 10.25 -11.37 3.83
N ASN A 18 10.49 -12.68 3.64
CA ASN A 18 11.76 -13.26 3.23
C ASN A 18 11.50 -14.68 2.74
N GLU A 19 11.48 -14.89 1.43
CA GLU A 19 11.16 -16.19 0.83
C GLU A 19 12.15 -17.29 1.20
N ALA A 20 13.44 -16.95 1.41
CA ALA A 20 14.44 -17.93 1.85
C ALA A 20 14.13 -18.49 3.25
N LEU A 21 13.37 -17.76 4.05
CA LEU A 21 12.86 -18.20 5.35
C LEU A 21 11.39 -18.69 5.28
N GLY A 22 10.85 -18.90 4.09
CA GLY A 22 9.47 -19.32 3.88
C GLY A 22 8.42 -18.26 4.22
N ARG A 23 8.79 -16.99 4.39
CA ARG A 23 7.88 -15.86 4.66
C ARG A 23 7.57 -15.12 3.37
N VAL A 24 6.46 -15.43 2.75
CA VAL A 24 6.02 -14.78 1.50
C VAL A 24 5.35 -13.44 1.82
N GLU A 25 5.49 -12.47 0.93
CA GLU A 25 4.84 -11.16 1.00
C GLU A 25 3.33 -11.27 1.21
N ASN A 26 2.73 -10.31 1.90
CA ASN A 26 1.28 -10.22 2.12
C ASN A 26 0.67 -11.48 2.78
N THR A 27 1.44 -12.20 3.61
CA THR A 27 0.97 -13.37 4.35
C THR A 27 1.03 -13.18 5.86
N ALA A 28 0.27 -13.98 6.59
CA ALA A 28 0.28 -13.97 8.05
C ALA A 28 1.68 -14.16 8.65
N ALA A 29 2.55 -14.96 8.00
CA ALA A 29 3.92 -15.19 8.45
C ALA A 29 4.78 -13.92 8.34
N ALA A 30 4.65 -13.17 7.24
CA ALA A 30 5.37 -11.90 7.04
C ALA A 30 4.85 -10.81 8.00
N PHE A 31 3.54 -10.77 8.24
CA PHE A 31 2.92 -9.82 9.17
C PHE A 31 3.33 -10.11 10.62
N GLN A 32 3.29 -11.38 11.05
CA GLN A 32 3.73 -11.75 12.39
C GLN A 32 5.21 -11.40 12.62
N ALA A 33 6.07 -11.61 11.61
CA ALA A 33 7.48 -11.25 11.71
C ALA A 33 7.69 -9.72 11.85
N ALA A 34 6.88 -8.90 11.18
CA ALA A 34 6.91 -7.44 11.36
C ALA A 34 6.46 -7.03 12.76
N ILE A 35 5.37 -7.63 13.26
CA ILE A 35 4.86 -7.41 14.62
C ILE A 35 5.91 -7.75 15.68
N ASP A 36 6.56 -8.91 15.56
CA ASP A 36 7.57 -9.39 16.51
C ASP A 36 8.78 -8.44 16.59
N LYS A 37 9.05 -7.69 15.53
CA LYS A 37 10.11 -6.66 15.47
C LYS A 37 9.61 -5.24 15.83
N GLY A 38 8.30 -5.04 16.01
CA GLY A 38 7.71 -3.73 16.29
C GLY A 38 7.70 -2.78 15.09
N TYR A 39 7.86 -3.29 13.86
CA TYR A 39 7.70 -2.51 12.64
C TYR A 39 6.22 -2.27 12.35
N GLY A 40 5.90 -1.12 11.75
CA GLY A 40 4.62 -0.97 11.09
C GLY A 40 4.52 -1.90 9.88
N ILE A 41 3.33 -2.16 9.41
CA ILE A 41 3.07 -3.02 8.26
C ILE A 41 2.49 -2.17 7.13
N GLU A 42 3.10 -2.27 5.97
CA GLU A 42 2.46 -1.90 4.72
C GLU A 42 1.94 -3.16 4.05
N CYS A 43 0.77 -3.07 3.39
CA CYS A 43 0.15 -4.19 2.67
C CYS A 43 -0.80 -3.70 1.59
N ASP A 44 -1.15 -4.60 0.65
CA ASP A 44 -1.95 -4.33 -0.53
C ASP A 44 -3.34 -4.96 -0.45
N LEU A 45 -4.39 -4.25 -0.86
CA LEU A 45 -5.73 -4.79 -1.01
C LEU A 45 -6.18 -4.81 -2.47
N ARG A 46 -6.75 -5.95 -2.88
CA ARG A 46 -7.46 -6.13 -4.14
C ARG A 46 -8.86 -6.68 -3.92
N PRO A 47 -9.81 -6.38 -4.82
CA PRO A 47 -11.11 -7.02 -4.79
C PRO A 47 -11.01 -8.46 -5.28
N ALA A 48 -11.58 -9.42 -4.56
CA ALA A 48 -12.01 -10.69 -5.09
C ALA A 48 -13.43 -10.56 -5.66
N HIS A 49 -13.95 -11.61 -6.32
CA HIS A 49 -15.30 -11.59 -6.87
C HIS A 49 -16.33 -11.16 -5.82
N GLY A 50 -17.20 -10.22 -6.20
CA GLY A 50 -18.20 -9.64 -5.31
C GLY A 50 -17.65 -8.56 -4.35
N GLY A 51 -16.44 -8.04 -4.62
CA GLY A 51 -15.86 -6.92 -3.86
C GLY A 51 -15.28 -7.31 -2.50
N LEU A 52 -15.02 -8.59 -2.22
CA LEU A 52 -14.36 -9.01 -0.98
C LEU A 52 -12.90 -8.50 -0.96
N PRO A 53 -12.48 -7.68 0.03
CA PRO A 53 -11.10 -7.25 0.12
C PRO A 53 -10.18 -8.39 0.55
N VAL A 54 -9.18 -8.70 -0.29
CA VAL A 54 -8.13 -9.69 -0.02
C VAL A 54 -6.76 -9.03 -0.04
N VAL A 55 -5.85 -9.57 0.76
CA VAL A 55 -4.49 -9.03 0.89
C VAL A 55 -3.60 -9.65 -0.17
N PHE A 56 -3.40 -8.93 -1.28
CA PHE A 56 -2.67 -9.41 -2.44
C PHE A 56 -2.19 -8.24 -3.31
N HIS A 57 -0.94 -8.33 -3.83
CA HIS A 57 -0.39 -7.24 -4.63
C HIS A 57 -0.78 -7.31 -6.09
N ASP A 58 -0.53 -8.47 -6.74
CA ASP A 58 -0.65 -8.60 -8.18
C ASP A 58 -2.12 -8.66 -8.63
N ASP A 59 -2.36 -8.30 -9.86
CA ASP A 59 -3.66 -8.47 -10.52
C ASP A 59 -3.97 -9.95 -10.79
N THR A 60 -2.93 -10.74 -11.09
CA THR A 60 -3.02 -12.16 -11.40
C THR A 60 -2.34 -13.03 -10.34
N ILE A 61 -2.74 -14.32 -10.29
CA ILE A 61 -2.21 -15.26 -9.29
C ILE A 61 -0.89 -15.92 -9.69
N GLU A 62 -0.41 -15.70 -10.91
CA GLU A 62 0.69 -16.45 -11.53
C GLU A 62 1.98 -16.44 -10.71
N ARG A 63 2.44 -15.29 -10.27
CA ARG A 63 3.73 -15.12 -9.60
C ARG A 63 3.80 -15.87 -8.28
N LEU A 64 2.84 -15.67 -7.40
CA LEU A 64 2.88 -16.20 -6.03
C LEU A 64 2.22 -17.57 -5.88
N ILE A 65 1.17 -17.83 -6.64
CA ILE A 65 0.34 -19.03 -6.51
C ILE A 65 0.65 -20.03 -7.64
N GLY A 66 0.75 -19.54 -8.87
CA GLY A 66 0.81 -20.36 -10.08
C GLY A 66 -0.56 -20.58 -10.70
N GLY A 67 -0.54 -21.07 -11.95
CA GLY A 67 -1.75 -21.11 -12.77
C GLY A 67 -2.09 -19.73 -13.35
N ASP A 68 -3.19 -19.65 -14.05
CA ASP A 68 -3.68 -18.44 -14.70
C ASP A 68 -4.93 -17.94 -13.98
N GLY A 69 -5.13 -16.63 -13.99
CA GLY A 69 -6.37 -16.02 -13.50
C GLY A 69 -6.16 -14.71 -12.73
N ARG A 70 -7.20 -13.91 -12.70
CA ARG A 70 -7.23 -12.64 -11.96
C ARG A 70 -7.86 -12.86 -10.59
N ILE A 71 -7.30 -12.19 -9.58
CA ILE A 71 -7.87 -12.21 -8.21
C ILE A 71 -9.34 -11.76 -8.21
N SER A 72 -9.68 -10.75 -9.02
CA SER A 72 -11.03 -10.20 -9.12
C SER A 72 -12.09 -11.20 -9.61
N ASP A 73 -11.68 -12.21 -10.36
CA ASP A 73 -12.58 -13.21 -10.93
C ASP A 73 -12.85 -14.39 -9.98
N LEU A 74 -12.03 -14.53 -8.93
CA LEU A 74 -12.07 -15.67 -8.04
C LEU A 74 -13.11 -15.49 -6.92
N ALA A 75 -14.00 -16.47 -6.79
CA ALA A 75 -14.94 -16.50 -5.66
C ALA A 75 -14.19 -16.62 -4.31
N PRO A 76 -14.76 -16.13 -3.20
CA PRO A 76 -14.14 -16.20 -1.87
C PRO A 76 -13.71 -17.62 -1.47
N SER A 77 -14.47 -18.64 -1.83
CA SER A 77 -14.13 -20.05 -1.56
C SER A 77 -12.92 -20.54 -2.35
N ALA A 78 -12.73 -20.04 -3.58
CA ALA A 78 -11.56 -20.33 -4.39
C ALA A 78 -10.32 -19.65 -3.79
N ILE A 79 -10.41 -18.38 -3.41
CA ILE A 79 -9.33 -17.64 -2.71
C ILE A 79 -8.89 -18.39 -1.44
N ALA A 80 -9.84 -18.85 -0.61
CA ALA A 80 -9.55 -19.59 0.62
C ALA A 80 -8.80 -20.92 0.38
N ALA A 81 -8.93 -21.50 -0.81
CA ALA A 81 -8.24 -22.73 -1.20
C ALA A 81 -6.84 -22.50 -1.79
N LEU A 82 -6.53 -21.27 -2.23
CA LEU A 82 -5.22 -20.95 -2.81
C LEU A 82 -4.10 -21.04 -1.77
N ARG A 83 -2.93 -21.47 -2.27
CA ARG A 83 -1.71 -21.53 -1.45
C ARG A 83 -0.53 -20.98 -2.23
N THR A 84 0.33 -20.22 -1.57
CA THR A 84 1.57 -19.73 -2.18
C THR A 84 2.49 -20.89 -2.54
N ARG A 85 3.23 -20.76 -3.65
CA ARG A 85 4.22 -21.76 -4.11
C ARG A 85 5.31 -22.00 -3.07
N VAL A 86 5.76 -20.91 -2.42
CA VAL A 86 6.73 -20.98 -1.33
C VAL A 86 5.95 -20.98 -0.01
N GLY A 87 6.29 -21.84 0.92
CA GLY A 87 5.72 -21.89 2.26
C GLY A 87 4.27 -22.37 2.38
N GLY A 88 3.52 -22.49 1.27
CA GLY A 88 2.12 -22.99 1.30
C GLY A 88 1.15 -22.10 2.09
N HIS A 89 1.37 -20.79 2.13
CA HIS A 89 0.53 -19.85 2.87
C HIS A 89 -0.80 -19.58 2.15
N SER A 90 -1.85 -19.37 2.94
CA SER A 90 -3.14 -18.87 2.44
C SER A 90 -3.05 -17.37 2.13
N ILE A 91 -3.90 -16.90 1.21
CA ILE A 91 -4.14 -15.48 0.96
C ILE A 91 -5.08 -14.96 2.07
N PRO A 92 -4.67 -13.96 2.88
CA PRO A 92 -5.53 -13.42 3.91
C PRO A 92 -6.65 -12.56 3.31
N THR A 93 -7.82 -12.56 3.93
CA THR A 93 -8.78 -11.46 3.75
C THR A 93 -8.33 -10.24 4.56
N PHE A 94 -8.86 -9.06 4.23
CA PHE A 94 -8.59 -7.86 5.03
C PHE A 94 -9.01 -8.04 6.50
N GLU A 95 -10.15 -8.68 6.75
CA GLU A 95 -10.59 -9.01 8.11
C GLU A 95 -9.59 -9.90 8.87
N ALA A 96 -9.05 -10.91 8.19
CA ALA A 96 -8.06 -11.80 8.80
C ALA A 96 -6.76 -11.06 9.14
N LEU A 97 -6.32 -10.11 8.29
CA LEU A 97 -5.19 -9.22 8.58
C LEU A 97 -5.48 -8.35 9.80
N LEU A 98 -6.61 -7.66 9.84
CA LEU A 98 -6.99 -6.79 10.96
C LEU A 98 -7.04 -7.57 12.28
N SER A 99 -7.63 -8.76 12.26
CA SER A 99 -7.68 -9.65 13.43
C SER A 99 -6.29 -10.14 13.85
N LEU A 100 -5.40 -10.43 12.88
CA LEU A 100 -4.02 -10.83 13.18
C LEU A 100 -3.24 -9.70 13.81
N VAL A 101 -3.34 -8.48 13.27
CA VAL A 101 -2.55 -7.35 13.78
C VAL A 101 -3.07 -6.83 15.11
N ASP A 102 -4.38 -6.77 15.28
CA ASP A 102 -5.06 -6.46 16.55
C ASP A 102 -4.48 -5.23 17.28
N GLY A 103 -4.23 -4.15 16.53
CA GLY A 103 -3.71 -2.89 17.06
C GLY A 103 -2.26 -2.90 17.55
N ARG A 104 -1.52 -4.03 17.40
CA ARG A 104 -0.15 -4.15 17.92
C ARG A 104 0.88 -3.27 17.22
N VAL A 105 0.67 -3.01 15.95
CA VAL A 105 1.49 -2.11 15.12
C VAL A 105 0.61 -1.34 14.14
N PRO A 106 1.03 -0.17 13.65
CA PRO A 106 0.24 0.57 12.66
C PRO A 106 0.19 -0.13 11.31
N LEU A 107 -0.95 0.01 10.63
CA LEU A 107 -1.21 -0.49 9.29
C LEU A 107 -1.25 0.63 8.27
N LEU A 108 -0.44 0.54 7.24
CA LEU A 108 -0.46 1.40 6.04
C LEU A 108 -0.96 0.54 4.87
N VAL A 109 -2.20 0.75 4.45
CA VAL A 109 -2.91 -0.14 3.54
C VAL A 109 -3.06 0.51 2.16
N GLU A 110 -2.42 -0.07 1.14
CA GLU A 110 -2.59 0.36 -0.24
C GLU A 110 -3.83 -0.31 -0.86
N ILE A 111 -4.73 0.49 -1.39
CA ILE A 111 -5.87 0.04 -2.19
C ILE A 111 -5.45 0.09 -3.65
N LYS A 112 -5.30 -1.09 -4.27
CA LYS A 112 -4.95 -1.21 -5.69
C LYS A 112 -6.11 -0.76 -6.56
N SER A 113 -5.78 -0.03 -7.63
CA SER A 113 -6.72 0.43 -8.66
C SER A 113 -6.33 -0.14 -10.03
N GLU A 114 -7.33 -0.38 -10.84
CA GLU A 114 -7.17 -0.67 -12.26
C GLU A 114 -7.31 0.60 -13.13
N TRP A 115 -7.35 1.78 -12.51
CA TRP A 115 -7.57 3.08 -13.15
C TRP A 115 -8.93 3.17 -13.87
N ASN A 116 -9.88 2.32 -13.49
CA ASN A 116 -11.27 2.35 -13.87
C ASN A 116 -12.09 3.13 -12.81
N PRO A 117 -13.34 3.50 -13.08
CA PRO A 117 -14.20 4.07 -12.05
C PRO A 117 -14.18 3.20 -10.78
N PRO A 118 -14.05 3.83 -9.58
CA PRO A 118 -13.92 3.11 -8.33
C PRO A 118 -15.05 2.12 -8.04
N GLU A 119 -14.73 0.91 -7.63
CA GLU A 119 -15.71 -0.11 -7.24
C GLU A 119 -16.25 0.20 -5.84
N ILE A 120 -17.41 0.87 -5.77
CA ILE A 120 -17.96 1.41 -4.52
C ILE A 120 -18.20 0.33 -3.46
N ALA A 121 -18.66 -0.87 -3.84
CA ALA A 121 -18.91 -1.94 -2.87
C ALA A 121 -17.62 -2.42 -2.19
N PHE A 122 -16.53 -2.56 -2.94
CA PHE A 122 -15.20 -2.89 -2.42
C PHE A 122 -14.69 -1.82 -1.47
N LEU A 123 -14.76 -0.56 -1.88
CA LEU A 123 -14.29 0.57 -1.07
C LEU A 123 -15.13 0.77 0.21
N ALA A 124 -16.45 0.57 0.13
CA ALA A 124 -17.32 0.65 1.29
C ALA A 124 -17.01 -0.43 2.33
N GLU A 125 -16.68 -1.66 1.90
CA GLU A 125 -16.29 -2.72 2.81
C GLU A 125 -14.93 -2.43 3.47
N ILE A 126 -13.96 -1.89 2.73
CA ILE A 126 -12.68 -1.44 3.30
C ILE A 126 -12.90 -0.32 4.32
N ALA A 127 -13.66 0.71 3.95
CA ALA A 127 -13.96 1.84 4.81
C ALA A 127 -14.64 1.41 6.12
N ARG A 128 -15.65 0.55 6.03
CA ARG A 128 -16.37 0.01 7.19
C ARG A 128 -15.41 -0.72 8.13
N ARG A 129 -14.58 -1.64 7.60
CA ARG A 129 -13.63 -2.41 8.42
C ARG A 129 -12.55 -1.52 9.02
N ALA A 130 -12.07 -0.51 8.30
CA ALA A 130 -11.10 0.44 8.83
C ALA A 130 -11.68 1.29 9.97
N LEU A 131 -12.94 1.71 9.87
CA LEU A 131 -13.64 2.45 10.93
C LEU A 131 -13.89 1.60 12.18
N ASP A 132 -14.18 0.30 12.01
CA ASP A 132 -14.40 -0.64 13.11
C ASP A 132 -13.09 -1.11 13.76
N TYR A 133 -11.93 -0.88 13.13
CA TYR A 133 -10.64 -1.34 13.64
C TYR A 133 -10.13 -0.48 14.80
N PRO A 134 -9.80 -1.08 15.96
CA PRO A 134 -9.39 -0.31 17.14
C PRO A 134 -7.94 0.17 17.10
N GLY A 135 -7.15 -0.27 16.13
CA GLY A 135 -5.73 0.08 15.99
C GLY A 135 -5.48 1.23 15.02
N ASP A 136 -4.22 1.63 14.93
CA ASP A 136 -3.78 2.66 13.99
C ASP A 136 -3.80 2.12 12.55
N ILE A 137 -4.63 2.71 11.70
CA ILE A 137 -4.77 2.38 10.29
C ILE A 137 -4.81 3.63 9.42
N ALA A 138 -4.11 3.59 8.29
CA ALA A 138 -4.17 4.60 7.25
C ALA A 138 -4.31 3.93 5.88
N LEU A 139 -5.11 4.52 5.00
CA LEU A 139 -5.36 4.01 3.65
C LEU A 139 -4.65 4.86 2.61
N MET A 140 -4.14 4.25 1.55
CA MET A 140 -3.51 4.97 0.44
C MET A 140 -3.77 4.29 -0.90
N SER A 141 -3.60 5.02 -1.98
CA SER A 141 -3.69 4.51 -3.35
C SER A 141 -2.88 5.37 -4.30
N PHE A 142 -2.44 4.80 -5.42
CA PHE A 142 -1.94 5.56 -6.58
C PHE A 142 -3.05 6.35 -7.27
N ASP A 143 -4.28 5.88 -7.15
CA ASP A 143 -5.44 6.48 -7.80
C ASP A 143 -6.15 7.48 -6.89
N PRO A 144 -6.08 8.80 -7.19
CA PRO A 144 -6.75 9.82 -6.39
C PRO A 144 -8.28 9.67 -6.35
N ASP A 145 -8.87 9.06 -7.39
CA ASP A 145 -10.31 8.86 -7.44
C ASP A 145 -10.77 7.85 -6.38
N VAL A 146 -9.98 6.77 -6.17
CA VAL A 146 -10.18 5.81 -5.07
C VAL A 146 -10.14 6.52 -3.72
N MET A 147 -9.14 7.36 -3.48
CA MET A 147 -8.98 8.05 -2.21
C MET A 147 -10.02 9.16 -1.99
N THR A 148 -10.57 9.72 -3.07
CA THR A 148 -11.70 10.66 -3.00
C THR A 148 -12.96 9.95 -2.50
N VAL A 149 -13.25 8.75 -3.01
CA VAL A 149 -14.36 7.91 -2.51
C VAL A 149 -14.14 7.49 -1.05
N ILE A 150 -12.93 7.08 -0.69
CA ILE A 150 -12.62 6.75 0.72
C ILE A 150 -12.82 7.96 1.63
N ARG A 151 -12.52 9.18 1.18
CA ARG A 151 -12.81 10.40 1.95
C ARG A 151 -14.30 10.55 2.26
N GLU A 152 -15.16 10.24 1.31
CA GLU A 152 -16.61 10.34 1.50
C GLU A 152 -17.14 9.25 2.43
N LEU A 153 -16.60 8.03 2.34
CA LEU A 153 -17.03 6.86 3.10
C LEU A 153 -16.48 6.81 4.53
N ALA A 154 -15.26 7.31 4.75
CA ALA A 154 -14.54 7.21 6.02
C ALA A 154 -13.67 8.46 6.27
N THR A 155 -14.33 9.59 6.57
CA THR A 155 -13.66 10.90 6.76
C THR A 155 -12.61 10.89 7.84
N GLU A 156 -12.80 10.09 8.91
CA GLU A 156 -11.90 9.99 10.05
C GLU A 156 -10.61 9.24 9.75
N ILE A 157 -10.64 8.31 8.79
CA ILE A 157 -9.47 7.48 8.45
C ILE A 157 -8.42 8.34 7.72
N PRO A 158 -7.15 8.34 8.19
CA PRO A 158 -6.06 9.00 7.50
C PRO A 158 -5.89 8.46 6.07
N ARG A 159 -5.74 9.36 5.10
CA ARG A 159 -5.61 9.05 3.68
C ARG A 159 -4.31 9.58 3.11
N GLY A 160 -3.68 8.79 2.24
CA GLY A 160 -2.50 9.17 1.50
C GLY A 160 -2.63 8.94 0.00
N ILE A 161 -1.83 9.66 -0.76
CA ILE A 161 -1.63 9.40 -2.19
C ILE A 161 -0.26 8.76 -2.36
N VAL A 162 -0.23 7.62 -3.06
CA VAL A 162 1.01 7.00 -3.51
C VAL A 162 1.38 7.60 -4.86
N SER A 163 2.65 7.97 -5.04
CA SER A 163 3.10 8.59 -6.28
C SER A 163 4.60 8.35 -6.51
N GLY A 164 5.09 8.75 -7.67
CA GLY A 164 6.48 8.61 -8.07
C GLY A 164 6.75 9.20 -9.45
N SER A 165 7.75 8.65 -10.13
CA SER A 165 8.13 9.05 -11.49
C SER A 165 7.12 8.61 -12.55
N TYR A 166 6.34 7.57 -12.27
CA TYR A 166 5.48 6.86 -13.23
C TYR A 166 6.23 6.24 -14.42
N GLN A 167 7.52 6.02 -14.23
CA GLN A 167 8.41 5.38 -15.19
C GLN A 167 9.32 4.38 -14.45
N ASP A 168 9.68 3.30 -15.12
CA ASP A 168 10.70 2.38 -14.64
C ASP A 168 12.12 2.95 -14.85
N GLU A 169 13.14 2.18 -14.46
CA GLU A 169 14.55 2.59 -14.57
C GLU A 169 15.00 2.84 -16.02
N ASP A 170 14.34 2.22 -16.99
CA ASP A 170 14.59 2.39 -18.43
C ASP A 170 13.76 3.53 -19.04
N GLY A 171 12.90 4.18 -18.24
CA GLY A 171 12.03 5.27 -18.66
C GLY A 171 10.72 4.80 -19.31
N ALA A 172 10.39 3.51 -19.26
CA ALA A 172 9.11 3.03 -19.74
C ALA A 172 7.98 3.34 -18.74
N PRO A 173 6.80 3.77 -19.22
CA PRO A 173 5.69 4.12 -18.32
C PRO A 173 5.15 2.88 -17.59
N TRP A 174 4.79 3.02 -16.29
CA TRP A 174 4.28 1.92 -15.46
C TRP A 174 2.94 1.35 -15.95
N TRP A 175 2.07 2.19 -16.48
CA TRP A 175 0.72 1.79 -16.93
C TRP A 175 0.37 2.42 -18.28
N PRO A 176 1.06 2.07 -19.38
CA PRO A 176 0.91 2.75 -20.68
C PRO A 176 -0.50 2.64 -21.27
N ASP A 177 -1.22 1.56 -20.95
CA ASP A 177 -2.58 1.31 -21.46
C ASP A 177 -3.68 1.86 -20.54
N ARG A 178 -3.34 2.42 -19.37
CA ARG A 178 -4.30 2.84 -18.34
C ARG A 178 -4.29 4.34 -18.07
N ILE A 179 -3.12 4.98 -18.12
CA ILE A 179 -2.96 6.42 -17.92
C ILE A 179 -2.13 7.03 -19.04
N THR A 180 -2.50 8.23 -19.45
CA THR A 180 -1.74 8.98 -20.44
C THR A 180 -0.47 9.57 -19.82
N ALA A 181 0.54 9.88 -20.64
CA ALA A 181 1.77 10.54 -20.18
C ALA A 181 1.47 11.89 -19.50
N GLU A 182 0.49 12.65 -20.02
CA GLU A 182 0.05 13.91 -19.41
C GLU A 182 -0.55 13.68 -18.01
N ARG A 183 -1.39 12.66 -17.84
CA ARG A 183 -1.94 12.30 -16.51
C ARG A 183 -0.83 11.83 -15.57
N ALA A 184 0.11 11.02 -16.05
CA ALA A 184 1.26 10.56 -15.26
C ALA A 184 2.08 11.75 -14.73
N GLU A 185 2.34 12.76 -15.56
CA GLU A 185 3.01 14.01 -15.16
C GLU A 185 2.21 14.78 -14.09
N ARG A 186 0.89 14.88 -14.23
CA ARG A 186 0.03 15.51 -13.21
C ARG A 186 0.05 14.76 -11.89
N LEU A 187 -0.01 13.42 -11.94
CA LEU A 187 0.04 12.56 -10.75
C LEU A 187 1.40 12.64 -10.05
N SER A 188 2.51 12.63 -10.82
CA SER A 188 3.87 12.79 -10.25
C SER A 188 4.06 14.13 -9.55
N ASN A 189 3.39 15.17 -10.02
CA ASN A 189 3.37 16.49 -9.39
C ASN A 189 2.26 16.68 -8.35
N LEU A 190 1.55 15.61 -7.95
CA LEU A 190 0.47 15.59 -6.95
C LEU A 190 -0.71 16.54 -7.28
N LEU A 191 -0.88 16.91 -8.54
CA LEU A 191 -1.88 17.91 -8.97
C LEU A 191 -3.33 17.37 -8.91
N GLU A 192 -3.53 16.06 -8.80
CA GLU A 192 -4.84 15.43 -8.66
C GLU A 192 -5.18 15.05 -7.21
N ALA A 193 -4.28 15.31 -6.24
CA ALA A 193 -4.45 14.88 -4.85
C ALA A 193 -5.51 15.67 -4.06
N GLY A 194 -5.83 16.91 -4.46
CA GLY A 194 -6.70 17.80 -3.72
C GLY A 194 -8.07 17.25 -3.31
N PRO A 195 -8.83 16.61 -4.21
CA PRO A 195 -10.15 16.03 -3.88
C PRO A 195 -10.10 14.96 -2.77
N ALA A 196 -9.02 14.16 -2.69
CA ALA A 196 -8.81 13.16 -1.65
C ALA A 196 -8.49 13.78 -0.27
N ALA A 197 -8.05 15.04 -0.22
CA ALA A 197 -7.57 15.72 0.99
C ALA A 197 -6.60 14.84 1.79
N PRO A 198 -5.43 14.47 1.23
CA PRO A 198 -4.50 13.56 1.86
C PRO A 198 -3.91 14.17 3.13
N SER A 199 -3.57 13.32 4.10
CA SER A 199 -2.87 13.67 5.33
C SER A 199 -1.40 13.23 5.32
N PHE A 200 -0.96 12.56 4.26
CA PHE A 200 0.41 12.16 3.97
C PHE A 200 0.57 11.79 2.48
N TYR A 201 1.79 11.63 2.05
CA TYR A 201 2.14 11.06 0.74
C TYR A 201 3.09 9.88 0.90
N ALA A 202 2.99 8.88 0.01
CA ALA A 202 3.96 7.81 -0.13
C ALA A 202 4.62 7.95 -1.51
N TYR A 203 5.90 8.32 -1.55
CA TYR A 203 6.56 8.72 -2.80
C TYR A 203 7.75 7.82 -3.11
N GLU A 204 7.91 7.47 -4.39
CA GLU A 204 9.02 6.67 -4.90
C GLU A 204 10.38 7.25 -4.49
N LEU A 205 11.25 6.40 -3.93
CA LEU A 205 12.55 6.83 -3.39
C LEU A 205 13.47 7.40 -4.45
N SER A 206 13.56 6.75 -5.61
CA SER A 206 14.43 7.15 -6.72
C SER A 206 14.08 8.51 -7.30
N ALA A 207 12.82 8.93 -7.18
CA ALA A 207 12.35 10.22 -7.64
C ALA A 207 12.51 11.35 -6.61
N LEU A 208 12.84 11.04 -5.34
CA LEU A 208 13.04 12.05 -4.30
C LEU A 208 14.42 12.71 -4.38
N PRO A 209 14.53 14.04 -4.07
CA PRO A 209 13.43 14.96 -3.78
C PRO A 209 12.86 15.61 -5.04
N THR A 210 11.57 15.92 -5.04
CA THR A 210 10.94 16.80 -6.02
C THR A 210 10.54 18.13 -5.40
N PRO A 211 10.30 19.20 -6.20
CA PRO A 211 9.79 20.45 -5.66
C PRO A 211 8.48 20.29 -4.88
N VAL A 212 7.56 19.44 -5.39
CA VAL A 212 6.24 19.24 -4.77
C VAL A 212 6.34 18.45 -3.46
N THR A 213 7.20 17.41 -3.37
CA THR A 213 7.39 16.66 -2.13
C THR A 213 8.08 17.48 -1.05
N ARG A 214 9.02 18.35 -1.44
CA ARG A 214 9.61 19.30 -0.51
C ARG A 214 8.59 20.30 0.01
N TYR A 215 7.77 20.86 -0.87
CA TYR A 215 6.71 21.79 -0.46
C TYR A 215 5.72 21.12 0.49
N ALA A 216 5.21 19.94 0.16
CA ALA A 216 4.30 19.19 1.00
C ALA A 216 4.88 18.92 2.42
N ARG A 217 6.17 18.54 2.48
CA ARG A 217 6.82 18.22 3.75
C ARG A 217 7.20 19.46 4.57
N GLU A 218 7.79 20.49 3.92
CA GLU A 218 8.43 21.61 4.59
C GLU A 218 7.46 22.79 4.82
N VAL A 219 6.43 22.94 3.98
CA VAL A 219 5.46 24.02 4.03
C VAL A 219 4.12 23.57 4.58
N ASP A 220 3.54 22.53 3.97
CA ASP A 220 2.24 22.00 4.39
C ASP A 220 2.35 21.10 5.64
N GLY A 221 3.57 20.65 5.98
CA GLY A 221 3.83 19.78 7.14
C GLY A 221 3.27 18.36 6.96
N LEU A 222 2.98 17.93 5.73
CA LEU A 222 2.48 16.60 5.45
C LEU A 222 3.63 15.57 5.44
N PRO A 223 3.52 14.46 6.16
CA PRO A 223 4.55 13.41 6.14
C PRO A 223 4.73 12.81 4.76
N ILE A 224 5.98 12.53 4.43
CA ILE A 224 6.37 11.76 3.25
C ILE A 224 6.87 10.39 3.73
N PHE A 225 6.17 9.34 3.36
CA PHE A 225 6.70 7.97 3.34
C PHE A 225 7.44 7.75 2.02
N THR A 226 8.45 6.88 2.02
CA THR A 226 9.14 6.58 0.75
C THR A 226 9.32 5.09 0.55
N TRP A 227 9.16 4.64 -0.67
CA TRP A 227 9.20 3.25 -1.11
C TRP A 227 10.06 3.09 -2.37
N THR A 228 10.76 1.98 -2.61
CA THR A 228 10.97 0.94 -1.62
C THR A 228 12.42 1.01 -1.18
N VAL A 229 12.65 1.07 0.11
CA VAL A 229 14.00 1.16 0.71
C VAL A 229 14.57 -0.26 0.86
N ARG A 230 15.68 -0.57 0.15
CA ARG A 230 16.24 -1.92 0.06
C ARG A 230 17.71 -2.03 0.49
N THR A 231 18.41 -0.89 0.56
CA THR A 231 19.86 -0.86 0.82
C THR A 231 20.20 0.14 1.93
N PRO A 232 21.39 0.02 2.57
CA PRO A 232 21.86 1.05 3.51
C PRO A 232 21.99 2.44 2.89
N GLU A 233 22.26 2.53 1.60
CA GLU A 233 22.32 3.78 0.83
C GLU A 233 20.93 4.39 0.69
N ASP A 234 19.90 3.57 0.41
CA ASP A 234 18.51 4.00 0.38
C ASP A 234 18.05 4.55 1.73
N VAL A 235 18.45 3.89 2.83
CA VAL A 235 18.16 4.37 4.20
C VAL A 235 18.72 5.76 4.42
N LYS A 236 19.93 6.03 3.97
CA LYS A 236 20.53 7.38 4.08
C LYS A 236 19.75 8.40 3.27
N HIS A 237 19.40 8.05 2.01
CA HIS A 237 18.62 8.92 1.13
C HIS A 237 17.23 9.20 1.71
N ALA A 238 16.51 8.17 2.17
CA ALA A 238 15.22 8.28 2.80
C ALA A 238 15.23 9.22 4.03
N LYS A 239 16.24 9.12 4.90
CA LYS A 239 16.39 9.99 6.08
C LYS A 239 16.46 11.48 5.76
N PHE A 240 17.02 11.86 4.60
CA PHE A 240 17.10 13.26 4.18
C PHE A 240 15.79 13.76 3.57
N HIS A 241 15.08 12.92 2.83
CA HIS A 241 14.00 13.36 1.94
C HIS A 241 12.60 12.89 2.35
N ALA A 242 12.48 11.95 3.27
CA ALA A 242 11.22 11.43 3.78
C ALA A 242 11.13 11.48 5.31
N ASN A 243 9.97 11.12 5.85
CA ASN A 243 9.70 11.03 7.28
C ASN A 243 9.73 9.58 7.77
N ALA A 244 9.36 8.63 6.91
CA ALA A 244 9.37 7.20 7.19
C ALA A 244 9.72 6.39 5.94
N ALA A 245 10.33 5.23 6.14
CA ALA A 245 10.69 4.29 5.09
C ALA A 245 9.68 3.14 5.02
N ILE A 246 9.22 2.83 3.82
CA ILE A 246 8.59 1.56 3.47
C ILE A 246 9.72 0.70 2.90
N PHE A 247 10.09 -0.37 3.59
CA PHE A 247 11.33 -1.11 3.35
C PHE A 247 11.10 -2.61 3.15
N GLU A 248 12.02 -3.25 2.42
CA GLU A 248 12.07 -4.71 2.25
C GLU A 248 13.50 -5.20 2.05
N GLY A 249 13.76 -6.48 2.32
CA GLY A 249 15.04 -7.12 2.07
C GLY A 249 16.17 -6.75 3.04
N ILE A 250 15.92 -5.82 3.95
CA ILE A 250 16.83 -5.38 5.01
C ILE A 250 16.07 -5.30 6.34
N GLU A 251 16.78 -5.13 7.45
CA GLU A 251 16.21 -4.77 8.76
C GLU A 251 16.67 -3.36 9.15
N LEU A 252 15.75 -2.54 9.76
CA LEU A 252 16.00 -1.13 10.13
C LEU A 252 15.96 -0.93 11.65
#